data_1bac7f32495fc134b5d407b382a43ac2
#
_entry.id   1bac7f32495fc134b5d407b382a43ac2
#
_cell.length_a   1.000
_cell.length_b   1.000
_cell.length_c   1.000
_cell.angle_alpha   90.00
_cell.angle_beta   90.00
_cell.angle_gamma   90.00
#
_symmetry.space_group_name_H-M   'P 1'
#
loop_
_entity.id
_entity.type
_entity.pdbx_description
1 polymer ?
#
loop_
_entity_poly.entity_id
_entity_poly.type
_entity_poly.pdbx_seq_one_letter_code
_entity_poly.pdbx_strand_id
1 'polypeptide(L)'
;AACTLNLYEEPVSIKTIECAIIDRGFEEGWIQPQKIDKKTGKKVAVIGAGPAGLACSQQLIRAGHNVTVFEKNNKAGGLLRYGIPDFKMEKTVIDRRIEQIGAEGVIFSYNTTIGKDISMDELKNQFDAVVLTGGSEYPRDLPVEGRDLDGIHFAMDFLPQQNRRVSYEKISSDTQEILASDKDVIVIGGGDTGSDCIGTSIRQGARSVTQLEIMPIPPEQEDKSLTWPNWPLKLRTSSSQSEGALRDFSVMTQSVSGE
;
A
#
# COMPACT_ATOMS: atom_id res chain seq x y z
N ALA A 1 -4.58 -10.61 17.66
CA ALA A 1 -5.31 -11.88 17.68
C ALA A 1 -4.62 -12.91 18.59
N ALA A 2 -3.31 -13.18 18.40
CA ALA A 2 -2.61 -14.26 19.11
C ALA A 2 -2.17 -13.94 20.56
N CYS A 3 -2.44 -12.75 21.08
CA CYS A 3 -2.15 -12.41 22.47
C CYS A 3 -2.98 -13.26 23.44
N THR A 4 -2.33 -13.97 24.37
CA THR A 4 -3.01 -14.86 25.31
C THR A 4 -3.97 -14.13 26.26
N LEU A 5 -3.71 -12.86 26.58
CA LEU A 5 -4.65 -12.03 27.33
C LEU A 5 -5.99 -11.86 26.61
N ASN A 6 -5.98 -11.90 25.27
CA ASN A 6 -7.20 -11.81 24.47
C ASN A 6 -8.19 -12.96 24.69
N LEU A 7 -7.83 -14.02 25.42
CA LEU A 7 -8.75 -15.12 25.75
C LEU A 7 -9.83 -14.67 26.74
N TYR A 8 -9.47 -13.86 27.73
CA TYR A 8 -10.34 -13.50 28.84
C TYR A 8 -10.42 -11.99 29.10
N GLU A 9 -9.46 -11.22 28.56
CA GLU A 9 -9.31 -9.78 28.76
C GLU A 9 -9.04 -9.08 27.41
N GLU A 10 -8.81 -7.78 27.46
CA GLU A 10 -8.38 -7.01 26.30
C GLU A 10 -6.92 -7.33 25.92
N PRO A 11 -6.62 -7.50 24.63
CA PRO A 11 -5.28 -7.80 24.19
C PRO A 11 -4.33 -6.61 24.36
N VAL A 12 -3.04 -6.89 24.55
CA VAL A 12 -2.02 -5.87 24.51
C VAL A 12 -1.99 -5.19 23.15
N SER A 13 -1.93 -3.87 23.13
CA SER A 13 -1.85 -3.04 21.92
C SER A 13 -0.44 -3.08 21.30
N ILE A 14 0.02 -4.26 20.90
CA ILE A 14 1.41 -4.53 20.44
C ILE A 14 1.79 -3.55 19.31
N LYS A 15 0.97 -3.42 18.28
CA LYS A 15 1.27 -2.54 17.14
C LYS A 15 1.46 -1.07 17.54
N THR A 16 0.63 -0.57 18.45
CA THR A 16 0.72 0.81 18.92
C THR A 16 2.00 1.02 19.73
N ILE A 17 2.37 0.05 20.57
CA ILE A 17 3.60 0.08 21.35
C ILE A 17 4.84 0.05 20.44
N GLU A 18 4.86 -0.85 19.46
CA GLU A 18 5.95 -0.94 18.46
C GLU A 18 6.08 0.37 17.66
N CYS A 19 4.96 0.96 17.23
CA CYS A 19 4.96 2.26 16.56
C CYS A 19 5.55 3.36 17.45
N ALA A 20 5.10 3.45 18.69
CA ALA A 20 5.59 4.46 19.65
C ALA A 20 7.09 4.31 19.93
N ILE A 21 7.58 3.07 20.06
CA ILE A 21 9.01 2.80 20.27
C ILE A 21 9.84 3.26 19.07
N ILE A 22 9.44 2.93 17.85
CA ILE A 22 10.21 3.30 16.65
C ILE A 22 10.15 4.80 16.38
N ASP A 23 9.02 5.44 16.58
CA ASP A 23 8.89 6.89 16.43
C ASP A 23 9.80 7.61 17.43
N ARG A 24 9.75 7.24 18.70
CA ARG A 24 10.65 7.76 19.73
C ARG A 24 12.11 7.49 19.39
N GLY A 25 12.43 6.30 18.88
CA GLY A 25 13.78 5.94 18.46
C GLY A 25 14.34 6.85 17.36
N PHE A 26 13.54 7.28 16.43
CA PHE A 26 13.93 8.27 15.41
C PHE A 26 14.05 9.67 16.00
N GLU A 27 13.10 10.12 16.82
CA GLU A 27 13.10 11.43 17.48
C GLU A 27 14.34 11.66 18.34
N GLU A 28 14.71 10.66 19.14
CA GLU A 28 15.86 10.70 20.04
C GLU A 28 17.19 10.36 19.34
N GLY A 29 17.15 10.04 18.05
CA GLY A 29 18.35 9.68 17.29
C GLY A 29 18.96 8.33 17.66
N TRP A 30 18.21 7.42 18.27
CA TRP A 30 18.68 6.06 18.58
C TRP A 30 18.79 5.21 17.31
N ILE A 31 17.96 5.52 16.31
CA ILE A 31 17.99 4.84 15.01
C ILE A 31 19.01 5.55 14.13
N GLN A 32 20.15 4.89 13.92
CA GLN A 32 21.24 5.41 13.09
C GLN A 32 21.45 4.51 11.86
N PRO A 33 21.85 5.08 10.72
CA PRO A 33 22.26 4.28 9.55
C PRO A 33 23.44 3.38 9.89
N GLN A 34 23.31 2.09 9.57
CA GLN A 34 24.36 1.10 9.80
C GLN A 34 25.31 1.05 8.60
N LYS A 35 26.52 1.59 8.78
CA LYS A 35 27.58 1.49 7.76
C LYS A 35 28.41 0.25 7.99
N ILE A 36 28.65 -0.51 6.92
CA ILE A 36 29.40 -1.75 6.94
C ILE A 36 30.77 -1.52 6.29
N ASP A 37 31.84 -1.80 7.03
CA ASP A 37 33.22 -1.63 6.54
C ASP A 37 33.63 -2.77 5.59
N LYS A 38 33.23 -4.01 5.91
CA LYS A 38 33.60 -5.18 5.11
C LYS A 38 32.66 -5.34 3.93
N LYS A 39 33.15 -4.96 2.74
CA LYS A 39 32.42 -5.12 1.48
C LYS A 39 32.71 -6.47 0.82
N THR A 40 31.69 -7.06 0.23
CA THR A 40 31.80 -8.32 -0.52
C THR A 40 32.27 -8.12 -1.97
N GLY A 41 32.19 -6.89 -2.48
CA GLY A 41 32.43 -6.54 -3.88
C GLY A 41 31.28 -6.91 -4.81
N LYS A 42 30.28 -7.67 -4.35
CA LYS A 42 29.14 -8.09 -5.15
C LYS A 42 28.14 -6.96 -5.37
N LYS A 43 27.59 -6.88 -6.58
CA LYS A 43 26.58 -5.90 -7.01
C LYS A 43 25.24 -6.60 -7.15
N VAL A 44 24.21 -6.05 -6.50
CA VAL A 44 22.84 -6.60 -6.54
C VAL A 44 21.88 -5.54 -7.04
N ALA A 45 21.11 -5.88 -8.07
CA ALA A 45 19.97 -5.08 -8.53
C ALA A 45 18.69 -5.54 -7.82
N VAL A 46 17.93 -4.60 -7.26
CA VAL A 46 16.60 -4.85 -6.70
C VAL A 46 15.58 -4.11 -7.56
N ILE A 47 14.61 -4.82 -8.12
CA ILE A 47 13.62 -4.24 -9.03
C ILE A 47 12.32 -4.02 -8.28
N GLY A 48 11.98 -2.76 -8.05
CA GLY A 48 10.84 -2.28 -7.28
C GLY A 48 11.22 -1.81 -5.88
N ALA A 49 10.88 -0.57 -5.56
CA ALA A 49 11.11 0.07 -4.27
C ALA A 49 9.88 0.04 -3.34
N GLY A 50 9.03 -0.97 -3.47
CA GLY A 50 7.96 -1.27 -2.52
C GLY A 50 8.49 -1.87 -1.21
N PRO A 51 7.62 -2.24 -0.24
CA PRO A 51 8.04 -2.77 1.06
C PRO A 51 9.03 -3.93 0.97
N ALA A 52 8.82 -4.87 0.05
CA ALA A 52 9.70 -6.02 -0.15
C ALA A 52 11.08 -5.60 -0.65
N GLY A 53 11.15 -4.69 -1.64
CA GLY A 53 12.41 -4.18 -2.17
C GLY A 53 13.19 -3.36 -1.15
N LEU A 54 12.52 -2.50 -0.39
CA LEU A 54 13.15 -1.72 0.68
C LEU A 54 13.73 -2.62 1.78
N ALA A 55 12.98 -3.63 2.22
CA ALA A 55 13.46 -4.59 3.23
C ALA A 55 14.64 -5.40 2.70
N CYS A 56 14.55 -5.93 1.48
CA CYS A 56 15.61 -6.69 0.82
C CYS A 56 16.88 -5.85 0.65
N SER A 57 16.75 -4.63 0.10
CA SER A 57 17.89 -3.75 -0.16
C SER A 57 18.65 -3.39 1.11
N GLN A 58 17.94 -3.14 2.22
CA GLN A 58 18.58 -2.86 3.50
C GLN A 58 19.34 -4.07 4.05
N GLN A 59 18.78 -5.27 3.98
CA GLN A 59 19.51 -6.46 4.45
C GLN A 59 20.74 -6.74 3.58
N LEU A 60 20.63 -6.57 2.27
CA LEU A 60 21.75 -6.78 1.34
C LEU A 60 22.89 -5.76 1.56
N ILE A 61 22.57 -4.47 1.76
CA ILE A 61 23.61 -3.46 2.02
C ILE A 61 24.30 -3.73 3.36
N ARG A 62 23.55 -4.14 4.39
CA ARG A 62 24.09 -4.54 5.70
C ARG A 62 24.91 -5.83 5.65
N ALA A 63 24.64 -6.71 4.68
CA ALA A 63 25.49 -7.86 4.39
C ALA A 63 26.78 -7.50 3.63
N GLY A 64 26.99 -6.23 3.29
CA GLY A 64 28.17 -5.71 2.62
C GLY A 64 28.15 -5.73 1.10
N HIS A 65 27.01 -5.97 0.49
CA HIS A 65 26.86 -5.90 -0.99
C HIS A 65 26.71 -4.45 -1.45
N ASN A 66 26.98 -4.19 -2.74
CA ASN A 66 26.61 -2.94 -3.40
C ASN A 66 25.21 -3.11 -3.98
N VAL A 67 24.27 -2.28 -3.55
CA VAL A 67 22.85 -2.44 -3.90
C VAL A 67 22.34 -1.24 -4.68
N THR A 68 21.71 -1.51 -5.82
CA THR A 68 20.95 -0.50 -6.56
C THR A 68 19.49 -0.95 -6.67
N VAL A 69 18.58 -0.08 -6.25
CA VAL A 69 17.13 -0.27 -6.36
C VAL A 69 16.62 0.51 -7.55
N PHE A 70 15.95 -0.16 -8.47
CA PHE A 70 15.29 0.44 -9.63
C PHE A 70 13.80 0.59 -9.36
N GLU A 71 13.30 1.81 -9.51
CA GLU A 71 11.89 2.14 -9.28
C GLU A 71 11.32 2.89 -10.50
N LYS A 72 10.20 2.42 -11.02
CA LYS A 72 9.53 3.04 -12.17
C LYS A 72 8.92 4.41 -11.86
N ASN A 73 8.51 4.63 -10.61
CA ASN A 73 7.98 5.90 -10.15
C ASN A 73 9.11 6.87 -9.76
N ASN A 74 8.74 8.12 -9.58
CA ASN A 74 9.67 9.19 -9.16
C ASN A 74 10.08 9.12 -7.68
N LYS A 75 9.42 8.27 -6.87
CA LYS A 75 9.75 8.06 -5.46
C LYS A 75 9.58 6.59 -5.06
N ALA A 76 10.36 6.17 -4.07
CA ALA A 76 10.21 4.86 -3.45
C ALA A 76 9.01 4.80 -2.50
N GLY A 77 8.56 3.58 -2.20
CA GLY A 77 7.49 3.28 -1.25
C GLY A 77 6.42 2.33 -1.82
N GLY A 78 6.32 2.19 -3.14
CA GLY A 78 5.33 1.32 -3.78
C GLY A 78 3.91 1.60 -3.29
N LEU A 79 3.16 0.59 -2.89
CA LEU A 79 1.78 0.74 -2.39
C LEU A 79 1.68 1.53 -1.07
N LEU A 80 2.73 1.59 -0.25
CA LEU A 80 2.73 2.44 0.95
C LEU A 80 2.59 3.93 0.56
N ARG A 81 3.19 4.33 -0.55
CA ARG A 81 3.15 5.70 -1.06
C ARG A 81 1.97 5.97 -1.98
N TYR A 82 1.73 5.07 -2.94
CA TYR A 82 0.79 5.31 -4.03
C TYR A 82 -0.55 4.59 -3.85
N GLY A 83 -0.63 3.56 -3.00
CA GLY A 83 -1.87 2.84 -2.69
C GLY A 83 -2.55 3.40 -1.43
N ILE A 84 -1.89 3.33 -0.30
CA ILE A 84 -2.44 3.77 0.99
C ILE A 84 -2.60 5.29 1.00
N PRO A 85 -3.80 5.83 1.32
CA PRO A 85 -4.00 7.28 1.41
C PRO A 85 -3.18 7.94 2.52
N ASP A 86 -2.84 9.21 2.33
CA ASP A 86 -2.04 10.00 3.27
C ASP A 86 -2.70 10.08 4.66
N PHE A 87 -4.01 10.21 4.71
CA PHE A 87 -4.77 10.23 5.97
C PHE A 87 -4.76 8.90 6.75
N LYS A 88 -4.26 7.82 6.15
CA LYS A 88 -4.00 6.53 6.82
C LYS A 88 -2.54 6.31 7.17
N MET A 89 -1.64 6.84 6.34
CA MET A 89 -0.20 6.74 6.54
C MET A 89 0.50 7.97 5.95
N GLU A 90 1.00 8.82 6.82
CA GLU A 90 1.79 9.99 6.43
C GLU A 90 3.05 9.57 5.67
N LYS A 91 3.33 10.23 4.55
CA LYS A 91 4.44 9.86 3.67
C LYS A 91 5.81 10.21 4.26
N THR A 92 5.86 11.11 5.23
CA THR A 92 7.06 11.44 6.02
C THR A 92 7.66 10.22 6.72
N VAL A 93 6.81 9.29 7.17
CA VAL A 93 7.26 8.02 7.78
C VAL A 93 8.02 7.15 6.77
N ILE A 94 7.58 7.17 5.50
CA ILE A 94 8.25 6.45 4.43
C ILE A 94 9.56 7.16 4.06
N ASP A 95 9.52 8.49 3.97
CA ASP A 95 10.69 9.30 3.58
C ASP A 95 11.84 9.11 4.57
N ARG A 96 11.60 9.22 5.88
CA ARG A 96 12.63 8.99 6.90
C ARG A 96 13.26 7.59 6.80
N ARG A 97 12.47 6.58 6.40
CA ARG A 97 12.96 5.21 6.22
C ARG A 97 13.83 5.08 4.98
N ILE A 98 13.44 5.71 3.89
CA ILE A 98 14.21 5.73 2.63
C ILE A 98 15.53 6.48 2.85
N GLU A 99 15.51 7.61 3.55
CA GLU A 99 16.70 8.37 3.92
C GLU A 99 17.68 7.53 4.72
N GLN A 100 17.20 6.80 5.72
CA GLN A 100 18.04 5.86 6.49
C GLN A 100 18.69 4.81 5.58
N ILE A 101 17.90 4.16 4.72
CA ILE A 101 18.39 3.11 3.80
C ILE A 101 19.40 3.69 2.80
N GLY A 102 19.15 4.87 2.28
CA GLY A 102 20.09 5.61 1.43
C GLY A 102 21.39 5.95 2.15
N ALA A 103 21.31 6.42 3.39
CA ALA A 103 22.48 6.72 4.21
C ALA A 103 23.31 5.48 4.59
N GLU A 104 22.71 4.29 4.59
CA GLU A 104 23.39 3.00 4.72
C GLU A 104 24.16 2.62 3.43
N GLY A 105 23.88 3.29 2.30
CA GLY A 105 24.62 3.14 1.04
C GLY A 105 23.83 2.51 -0.11
N VAL A 106 22.53 2.30 0.03
CA VAL A 106 21.67 1.86 -1.08
C VAL A 106 21.48 3.00 -2.09
N ILE A 107 21.68 2.69 -3.36
CA ILE A 107 21.47 3.63 -4.48
C ILE A 107 20.06 3.42 -5.02
N PHE A 108 19.28 4.50 -5.13
CA PHE A 108 17.95 4.48 -5.75
C PHE A 108 18.01 5.09 -7.15
N SER A 109 17.55 4.34 -8.15
CA SER A 109 17.36 4.79 -9.54
C SER A 109 15.87 4.93 -9.80
N TYR A 110 15.36 6.13 -9.69
CA TYR A 110 13.95 6.45 -9.92
C TYR A 110 13.64 6.65 -11.41
N ASN A 111 12.34 6.63 -11.75
CA ASN A 111 11.85 6.78 -13.13
C ASN A 111 12.50 5.77 -14.09
N THR A 112 12.79 4.57 -13.61
CA THR A 112 13.50 3.53 -14.36
C THR A 112 12.66 2.26 -14.39
N THR A 113 12.06 1.97 -15.53
CA THR A 113 11.24 0.77 -15.77
C THR A 113 12.09 -0.32 -16.40
N ILE A 114 12.29 -1.40 -15.67
CA ILE A 114 13.03 -2.56 -16.21
C ILE A 114 12.20 -3.26 -17.27
N GLY A 115 12.84 -3.60 -18.38
CA GLY A 115 12.21 -4.12 -19.59
C GLY A 115 11.84 -3.03 -20.62
N LYS A 116 11.88 -1.75 -20.22
CA LYS A 116 11.65 -0.60 -21.12
C LYS A 116 12.89 0.29 -21.21
N ASP A 117 13.36 0.80 -20.07
CA ASP A 117 14.49 1.74 -20.02
C ASP A 117 15.84 1.00 -19.89
N ILE A 118 15.84 -0.13 -19.21
CA ILE A 118 16.99 -1.04 -19.07
C ILE A 118 16.47 -2.46 -19.32
N SER A 119 17.13 -3.18 -20.19
CA SER A 119 16.80 -4.58 -20.48
C SER A 119 17.28 -5.52 -19.36
N MET A 120 16.67 -6.70 -19.27
CA MET A 120 17.12 -7.73 -18.32
C MET A 120 18.54 -8.22 -18.60
N ASP A 121 18.97 -8.24 -19.88
CA ASP A 121 20.32 -8.66 -20.23
C ASP A 121 21.37 -7.62 -19.86
N GLU A 122 21.06 -6.33 -19.95
CA GLU A 122 21.93 -5.27 -19.43
C GLU A 122 22.09 -5.39 -17.91
N LEU A 123 21.01 -5.69 -17.17
CA LEU A 123 21.10 -5.92 -15.71
C LEU A 123 21.98 -7.13 -15.39
N LYS A 124 21.82 -8.26 -16.09
CA LYS A 124 22.64 -9.45 -15.88
C LYS A 124 24.12 -9.23 -16.17
N ASN A 125 24.44 -8.32 -17.09
CA ASN A 125 25.82 -7.97 -17.42
C ASN A 125 26.46 -7.01 -16.39
N GLN A 126 25.65 -6.21 -15.70
CA GLN A 126 26.13 -5.18 -14.76
C GLN A 126 26.12 -5.62 -13.30
N PHE A 127 25.28 -6.60 -12.95
CA PHE A 127 25.05 -7.06 -11.59
C PHE A 127 25.32 -8.55 -11.43
N ASP A 128 25.83 -8.95 -10.26
CA ASP A 128 26.05 -10.36 -9.90
C ASP A 128 24.73 -11.10 -9.61
N ALA A 129 23.71 -10.37 -9.16
CA ALA A 129 22.38 -10.92 -8.88
C ALA A 129 21.28 -9.87 -9.12
N VAL A 130 20.10 -10.34 -9.48
CA VAL A 130 18.89 -9.52 -9.67
C VAL A 130 17.77 -10.09 -8.80
N VAL A 131 17.15 -9.22 -8.00
CA VAL A 131 16.02 -9.57 -7.15
C VAL A 131 14.75 -8.88 -7.67
N LEU A 132 13.71 -9.65 -7.92
CA LEU A 132 12.43 -9.15 -8.41
C LEU A 132 11.49 -8.90 -7.22
N THR A 133 11.14 -7.64 -7.00
CA THR A 133 10.22 -7.19 -5.93
C THR A 133 9.16 -6.23 -6.48
N GLY A 134 8.72 -6.48 -7.72
CA GLY A 134 7.80 -5.62 -8.48
C GLY A 134 6.37 -5.51 -7.90
N GLY A 135 6.03 -6.32 -6.92
CA GLY A 135 4.68 -6.35 -6.35
C GLY A 135 3.65 -6.95 -7.30
N SER A 136 2.37 -6.73 -7.00
CA SER A 136 1.24 -7.14 -7.83
C SER A 136 0.32 -5.93 -8.03
N GLU A 137 0.33 -5.37 -9.22
CA GLU A 137 -0.49 -4.21 -9.58
C GLU A 137 -1.66 -4.59 -10.50
N TYR A 138 -1.73 -5.86 -10.91
CA TYR A 138 -2.81 -6.33 -11.76
C TYR A 138 -4.06 -6.59 -10.89
N PRO A 139 -5.13 -5.80 -11.06
CA PRO A 139 -6.34 -5.97 -10.27
C PRO A 139 -7.06 -7.27 -10.67
N ARG A 140 -7.83 -7.83 -9.72
CA ARG A 140 -8.87 -8.79 -10.07
C ARG A 140 -10.03 -8.01 -10.67
N ASP A 141 -10.42 -8.37 -11.88
CA ASP A 141 -11.53 -7.74 -12.53
C ASP A 141 -12.88 -8.33 -12.08
N LEU A 142 -13.94 -7.59 -12.36
CA LEU A 142 -15.32 -7.99 -12.16
C LEU A 142 -15.94 -8.26 -13.57
N PRO A 143 -15.87 -9.49 -14.09
CA PRO A 143 -16.30 -9.81 -15.46
C PRO A 143 -17.82 -9.93 -15.55
N VAL A 144 -18.50 -8.81 -15.52
CA VAL A 144 -19.96 -8.70 -15.65
C VAL A 144 -20.33 -7.84 -16.85
N GLU A 145 -21.57 -7.99 -17.33
CA GLU A 145 -22.13 -7.13 -18.37
C GLU A 145 -22.09 -5.66 -17.93
N GLY A 146 -21.69 -4.76 -18.84
CA GLY A 146 -21.56 -3.34 -18.57
C GLY A 146 -20.27 -2.92 -17.85
N ARG A 147 -19.31 -3.84 -17.67
CA ARG A 147 -18.02 -3.53 -17.04
C ARG A 147 -17.25 -2.42 -17.78
N ASP A 148 -17.47 -2.28 -19.07
CA ASP A 148 -16.76 -1.31 -19.94
C ASP A 148 -17.41 0.09 -19.95
N LEU A 149 -18.48 0.30 -19.18
CA LEU A 149 -19.12 1.60 -19.07
C LEU A 149 -18.19 2.63 -18.40
N ASP A 150 -18.34 3.88 -18.82
CA ASP A 150 -17.61 5.00 -18.24
C ASP A 150 -17.92 5.16 -16.74
N GLY A 151 -16.92 5.55 -15.98
CA GLY A 151 -17.04 5.76 -14.53
C GLY A 151 -16.77 4.51 -13.68
N ILE A 152 -16.45 3.37 -14.30
CA ILE A 152 -16.06 2.15 -13.59
C ILE A 152 -14.54 2.02 -13.58
N HIS A 153 -13.94 2.27 -12.42
CA HIS A 153 -12.49 2.35 -12.25
C HIS A 153 -11.97 1.32 -11.28
N PHE A 154 -10.75 0.88 -11.48
CA PHE A 154 -10.02 0.14 -10.46
C PHE A 154 -9.52 1.07 -9.35
N ALA A 155 -9.47 0.55 -8.13
CA ALA A 155 -8.91 1.28 -7.00
C ALA A 155 -7.48 1.77 -7.27
N MET A 156 -6.68 0.98 -8.00
CA MET A 156 -5.30 1.32 -8.34
C MET A 156 -5.16 2.32 -9.50
N ASP A 157 -6.26 2.71 -10.13
CA ASP A 157 -6.29 3.88 -11.03
C ASP A 157 -6.69 5.15 -10.26
N PHE A 158 -7.52 5.01 -9.24
CA PHE A 158 -8.06 6.10 -8.44
C PHE A 158 -7.11 6.57 -7.31
N LEU A 159 -6.68 5.65 -6.45
CA LEU A 159 -5.88 5.97 -5.26
C LEU A 159 -4.51 6.60 -5.59
N PRO A 160 -3.74 6.11 -6.59
CA PRO A 160 -2.46 6.73 -6.91
C PRO A 160 -2.58 8.16 -7.41
N GLN A 161 -3.65 8.50 -8.14
CA GLN A 161 -3.88 9.87 -8.58
C GLN A 161 -4.09 10.80 -7.38
N GLN A 162 -4.89 10.39 -6.41
CA GLN A 162 -5.13 11.19 -5.22
C GLN A 162 -3.86 11.33 -4.36
N ASN A 163 -3.10 10.26 -4.16
CA ASN A 163 -1.85 10.32 -3.43
C ASN A 163 -0.84 11.27 -4.11
N ARG A 164 -0.78 11.28 -5.44
CA ARG A 164 0.06 12.24 -6.19
C ARG A 164 -0.42 13.67 -6.02
N ARG A 165 -1.76 13.92 -6.06
CA ARG A 165 -2.31 15.28 -5.82
C ARG A 165 -1.95 15.80 -4.43
N VAL A 166 -2.15 15.00 -3.40
CA VAL A 166 -1.83 15.37 -2.01
C VAL A 166 -0.32 15.62 -1.82
N SER A 167 0.51 14.87 -2.54
CA SER A 167 1.98 15.03 -2.51
C SER A 167 2.50 16.13 -3.46
N TYR A 168 1.62 16.89 -4.12
CA TYR A 168 1.96 17.91 -5.12
C TYR A 168 2.83 17.39 -6.27
N GLU A 169 2.70 16.10 -6.59
CA GLU A 169 3.38 15.49 -7.72
C GLU A 169 2.61 15.73 -9.01
N LYS A 170 3.33 15.90 -10.11
CA LYS A 170 2.70 16.04 -11.43
C LYS A 170 1.99 14.75 -11.83
N ILE A 171 0.74 14.88 -12.20
CA ILE A 171 -0.02 13.84 -12.90
C ILE A 171 0.15 14.12 -14.40
N SER A 172 0.37 13.08 -15.20
CA SER A 172 0.48 13.24 -16.65
C SER A 172 -0.80 13.85 -17.22
N SER A 173 -0.66 14.79 -18.15
CA SER A 173 -1.79 15.40 -18.88
C SER A 173 -2.62 14.37 -19.65
N ASP A 174 -2.03 13.24 -20.00
CA ASP A 174 -2.68 12.17 -20.76
C ASP A 174 -3.45 11.19 -19.84
N THR A 175 -3.38 11.38 -18.51
CA THR A 175 -4.10 10.56 -17.54
C THR A 175 -5.52 11.10 -17.38
N GLN A 176 -6.51 10.27 -17.70
CA GLN A 176 -7.91 10.62 -17.40
C GLN A 176 -8.07 10.84 -15.88
N GLU A 177 -8.58 12.00 -15.53
CA GLU A 177 -8.76 12.37 -14.14
C GLU A 177 -9.96 11.65 -13.53
N ILE A 178 -9.74 10.98 -12.40
CA ILE A 178 -10.78 10.29 -11.63
C ILE A 178 -11.03 11.09 -10.36
N LEU A 179 -12.24 11.66 -10.26
CA LEU A 179 -12.70 12.44 -9.11
C LEU A 179 -14.09 12.01 -8.68
N ALA A 180 -14.27 11.93 -7.36
CA ALA A 180 -15.53 11.60 -6.72
C ALA A 180 -16.40 12.84 -6.37
N SER A 181 -15.88 14.06 -6.60
CA SER A 181 -16.57 15.31 -6.24
C SER A 181 -17.95 15.37 -6.87
N ASP A 182 -18.98 15.67 -6.06
CA ASP A 182 -20.36 15.80 -6.44
C ASP A 182 -20.98 14.55 -7.10
N LYS A 183 -20.38 13.38 -6.91
CA LYS A 183 -20.85 12.10 -7.46
C LYS A 183 -21.43 11.19 -6.37
N ASP A 184 -22.33 10.32 -6.76
CA ASP A 184 -22.73 9.16 -5.98
C ASP A 184 -21.78 8.02 -6.32
N VAL A 185 -21.05 7.53 -5.32
CA VAL A 185 -19.96 6.57 -5.50
C VAL A 185 -20.37 5.22 -4.95
N ILE A 186 -20.15 4.17 -5.73
CA ILE A 186 -20.29 2.78 -5.29
C ILE A 186 -18.90 2.17 -5.20
N VAL A 187 -18.57 1.60 -4.04
CA VAL A 187 -17.33 0.85 -3.82
C VAL A 187 -17.66 -0.63 -3.72
N ILE A 188 -17.21 -1.43 -4.68
CA ILE A 188 -17.41 -2.87 -4.69
C ILE A 188 -16.24 -3.56 -4.01
N GLY A 189 -16.48 -4.12 -2.83
CA GLY A 189 -15.50 -4.82 -2.01
C GLY A 189 -15.34 -4.25 -0.61
N GLY A 190 -15.24 -5.12 0.40
CA GLY A 190 -15.20 -4.80 1.83
C GLY A 190 -13.80 -4.74 2.46
N GLY A 191 -12.74 -4.95 1.69
CA GLY A 191 -11.37 -4.97 2.20
C GLY A 191 -10.78 -3.58 2.49
N ASP A 192 -9.52 -3.56 2.96
CA ASP A 192 -8.82 -2.31 3.29
C ASP A 192 -8.72 -1.36 2.10
N THR A 193 -8.49 -1.88 0.89
CA THR A 193 -8.47 -1.07 -0.33
C THR A 193 -9.82 -0.39 -0.60
N GLY A 194 -10.95 -1.10 -0.36
CA GLY A 194 -12.28 -0.50 -0.45
C GLY A 194 -12.48 0.60 0.58
N SER A 195 -12.03 0.38 1.82
CA SER A 195 -12.03 1.40 2.87
C SER A 195 -11.21 2.64 2.48
N ASP A 196 -10.08 2.46 1.81
CA ASP A 196 -9.25 3.57 1.32
C ASP A 196 -9.96 4.36 0.20
N CYS A 197 -10.66 3.66 -0.70
CA CYS A 197 -11.49 4.30 -1.73
C CYS A 197 -12.65 5.10 -1.11
N ILE A 198 -13.32 4.56 -0.08
CA ILE A 198 -14.38 5.25 0.65
C ILE A 198 -13.88 6.58 1.23
N GLY A 199 -12.83 6.52 2.06
CA GLY A 199 -12.30 7.72 2.70
C GLY A 199 -11.76 8.74 1.70
N THR A 200 -11.17 8.28 0.62
CA THR A 200 -10.72 9.16 -0.47
C THR A 200 -11.89 9.83 -1.16
N SER A 201 -12.95 9.09 -1.48
CA SER A 201 -14.15 9.63 -2.13
C SER A 201 -14.87 10.67 -1.27
N ILE A 202 -15.04 10.39 0.02
CA ILE A 202 -15.65 11.33 0.97
C ILE A 202 -14.84 12.62 1.04
N ARG A 203 -13.51 12.54 1.16
CA ARG A 203 -12.61 13.70 1.21
C ARG A 203 -12.52 14.49 -0.09
N GLN A 204 -12.82 13.85 -1.21
CA GLN A 204 -12.98 14.55 -2.50
C GLN A 204 -14.33 15.24 -2.63
N GLY A 205 -15.26 15.10 -1.68
CA GLY A 205 -16.58 15.71 -1.72
C GLY A 205 -17.61 14.91 -2.51
N ALA A 206 -17.56 13.57 -2.43
CA ALA A 206 -18.63 12.73 -2.95
C ALA A 206 -19.97 13.08 -2.29
N ARG A 207 -21.07 13.09 -3.06
CA ARG A 207 -22.41 13.33 -2.54
C ARG A 207 -22.91 12.19 -1.66
N SER A 208 -22.62 10.96 -2.07
CA SER A 208 -22.84 9.76 -1.29
C SER A 208 -21.78 8.70 -1.59
N VAL A 209 -21.52 7.81 -0.63
CA VAL A 209 -20.64 6.65 -0.84
C VAL A 209 -21.33 5.41 -0.29
N THR A 210 -21.52 4.41 -1.14
CA THR A 210 -22.10 3.11 -0.75
C THR A 210 -21.08 2.02 -1.01
N GLN A 211 -20.82 1.18 0.00
CA GLN A 211 -19.97 0.00 -0.10
C GLN A 211 -20.82 -1.26 -0.23
N LEU A 212 -20.51 -2.06 -1.23
CA LEU A 212 -21.16 -3.36 -1.46
C LEU A 212 -20.17 -4.49 -1.14
N GLU A 213 -20.58 -5.42 -0.28
CA GLU A 213 -19.77 -6.55 0.16
C GLU A 213 -20.46 -7.87 -0.20
N ILE A 214 -19.74 -8.75 -0.88
CA ILE A 214 -20.26 -10.06 -1.29
C ILE A 214 -20.46 -11.01 -0.09
N MET A 215 -19.62 -10.85 0.93
CA MET A 215 -19.71 -11.68 2.13
C MET A 215 -20.87 -11.24 3.03
N PRO A 216 -21.46 -12.17 3.80
CA PRO A 216 -22.45 -11.80 4.80
C PRO A 216 -21.84 -10.90 5.88
N ILE A 217 -22.69 -10.12 6.52
CA ILE A 217 -22.26 -9.26 7.62
C ILE A 217 -21.60 -10.10 8.73
N PRO A 218 -20.35 -9.79 9.12
CA PRO A 218 -19.69 -10.48 10.21
C PRO A 218 -20.40 -10.19 11.56
N PRO A 219 -20.27 -11.06 12.55
CA PRO A 219 -20.82 -10.81 13.89
C PRO A 219 -20.17 -9.56 14.51
N GLU A 220 -20.89 -8.85 15.36
CA GLU A 220 -20.35 -7.66 16.07
C GLU A 220 -19.21 -8.04 17.01
N GLN A 221 -19.30 -9.20 17.64
CA GLN A 221 -18.29 -9.74 18.55
C GLN A 221 -17.71 -11.04 17.98
N GLU A 222 -16.41 -11.24 18.16
CA GLU A 222 -15.77 -12.48 17.76
C GLU A 222 -16.15 -13.65 18.69
N ASP A 223 -16.30 -14.84 18.13
CA ASP A 223 -16.25 -16.07 18.87
C ASP A 223 -14.81 -16.59 18.93
N LYS A 224 -14.12 -16.32 20.03
CA LYS A 224 -12.71 -16.67 20.23
C LYS A 224 -12.48 -18.21 20.20
N SER A 225 -13.51 -18.99 20.54
CA SER A 225 -13.40 -20.46 20.48
C SER A 225 -13.25 -20.99 19.05
N LEU A 226 -13.76 -20.24 18.06
CA LEU A 226 -13.67 -20.59 16.64
C LEU A 226 -12.46 -20.00 15.95
N THR A 227 -12.00 -18.82 16.35
CA THR A 227 -11.02 -18.06 15.57
C THR A 227 -9.65 -17.95 16.21
N TRP A 228 -9.55 -17.85 17.53
CA TRP A 228 -8.26 -17.72 18.20
C TRP A 228 -7.34 -18.95 17.97
N PRO A 229 -6.06 -18.82 17.68
CA PRO A 229 -5.23 -17.59 17.64
C PRO A 229 -5.19 -16.89 16.27
N ASN A 230 -6.02 -17.29 15.36
CA ASN A 230 -6.10 -16.74 14.02
C ASN A 230 -6.75 -15.35 14.00
N TRP A 231 -6.98 -14.82 12.81
CA TRP A 231 -7.60 -13.52 12.62
C TRP A 231 -9.06 -13.51 13.08
N PRO A 232 -9.46 -12.57 13.96
CA PRO A 232 -10.82 -12.54 14.50
C PRO A 232 -11.87 -12.30 13.41
N LEU A 233 -12.93 -13.11 13.40
CA LEU A 233 -14.13 -12.87 12.58
C LEU A 233 -15.09 -12.00 13.37
N LYS A 234 -15.07 -10.69 13.06
CA LYS A 234 -15.98 -9.71 13.61
C LYS A 234 -16.17 -8.52 12.67
N LEU A 235 -17.32 -7.86 12.81
CA LEU A 235 -17.58 -6.63 12.06
C LEU A 235 -16.56 -5.56 12.47
N ARG A 236 -15.90 -4.99 11.47
CA ARG A 236 -14.96 -3.90 11.65
C ARG A 236 -15.47 -2.68 10.90
N THR A 237 -15.37 -1.55 11.55
CA THR A 237 -15.66 -0.27 10.92
C THR A 237 -14.39 0.56 10.98
N SER A 238 -13.85 0.89 9.82
CA SER A 238 -12.70 1.77 9.71
C SER A 238 -13.10 3.23 9.92
N SER A 239 -12.13 4.10 10.20
CA SER A 239 -12.38 5.54 10.25
C SER A 239 -13.04 6.06 8.97
N SER A 240 -12.60 5.59 7.80
CA SER A 240 -13.20 5.97 6.51
C SER A 240 -14.68 5.63 6.39
N GLN A 241 -15.08 4.44 6.84
CA GLN A 241 -16.48 4.03 6.83
C GLN A 241 -17.31 4.85 7.82
N SER A 242 -16.74 5.21 8.98
CA SER A 242 -17.40 6.04 9.99
C SER A 242 -17.64 7.49 9.54
N GLU A 243 -16.96 7.95 8.50
CA GLU A 243 -17.11 9.29 7.94
C GLU A 243 -18.43 9.48 7.15
N GLY A 244 -19.20 8.43 6.91
CA GLY A 244 -20.54 8.55 6.33
C GLY A 244 -20.86 7.57 5.20
N ALA A 245 -20.09 6.49 5.03
CA ALA A 245 -20.41 5.47 4.04
C ALA A 245 -21.57 4.57 4.47
N LEU A 246 -22.49 4.33 3.55
CA LEU A 246 -23.47 3.25 3.66
C LEU A 246 -22.80 1.92 3.33
N ARG A 247 -23.18 0.85 4.03
CA ARG A 247 -22.62 -0.49 3.81
C ARG A 247 -23.74 -1.49 3.60
N ASP A 248 -23.64 -2.28 2.55
CA ASP A 248 -24.54 -3.37 2.25
C ASP A 248 -23.77 -4.68 2.07
N PHE A 249 -24.31 -5.77 2.60
CA PHE A 249 -23.66 -7.07 2.68
C PHE A 249 -24.47 -8.13 1.96
N SER A 250 -23.83 -9.23 1.60
CA SER A 250 -24.43 -10.32 0.83
C SER A 250 -24.96 -9.87 -0.53
N VAL A 251 -24.29 -8.89 -1.13
CA VAL A 251 -24.64 -8.32 -2.45
C VAL A 251 -23.64 -8.79 -3.49
N MET A 252 -24.12 -9.45 -4.53
CA MET A 252 -23.30 -9.87 -5.66
C MET A 252 -23.68 -9.05 -6.89
N THR A 253 -22.71 -8.37 -7.48
CA THR A 253 -22.89 -7.64 -8.74
C THR A 253 -23.09 -8.63 -9.89
N GLN A 254 -24.18 -8.52 -10.63
CA GLN A 254 -24.46 -9.35 -11.80
C GLN A 254 -24.29 -8.60 -13.12
N SER A 255 -24.63 -7.33 -13.12
CA SER A 255 -24.44 -6.45 -14.29
C SER A 255 -24.36 -5.00 -13.84
N VAL A 256 -23.83 -4.15 -14.70
CA VAL A 256 -23.87 -2.70 -14.56
C VAL A 256 -24.59 -2.14 -15.78
N SER A 257 -25.48 -1.19 -15.58
CA SER A 257 -26.19 -0.51 -16.65
C SER A 257 -26.08 1.00 -16.47
N GLY A 258 -26.03 1.72 -17.57
CA GLY A 258 -25.94 3.17 -17.59
C GLY A 258 -26.27 3.71 -18.98
N GLU A 259 -26.47 5.02 -19.09
CA GLU A 259 -26.65 5.73 -20.34
C GLU A 259 -25.32 6.18 -20.95
#